data_fa954a0e4c6a76a0f6621fe8c01f38d6
#
_entry.id   fa954a0e4c6a76a0f6621fe8c01f38d6
#
_cell.length_a   1.000
_cell.length_b   1.000
_cell.length_c   1.000
_cell.angle_alpha   90.00
_cell.angle_beta   90.00
_cell.angle_gamma   90.00
#
_symmetry.space_group_name_H-M   'P 1'
#
loop_
_entity.id
_entity.type
_entity.pdbx_description
1 polymer ?
#
loop_
_entity_poly.entity_id
_entity_poly.type
_entity_poly.pdbx_seq_one_letter_code
_entity_poly.pdbx_strand_id
1 'polypeptide(L)'
;MKIRIQLFCLVTLLLFGFSGYAQKKQIAKFETRIALAVKKAYPASVRIWGFDVKQNERTSAQFSGVVVSKDGYILTAAHTVYPGKNYKVFFPDGRECIAMALGRIDKKDTPGTPDVGMMKIVDKGDWPLAEMGYSSSLVVNEPCISISYPETLNQNLPTLRLGRIAEVKNTYGFIRSTCKMEPGDSGGPLFDYMGRVIGLHSAIDVQEDQNFEIPIDLYRKYWTALNSQTDYNTLPEQVDVLHIDTLKDVILRENNGTLLNPKLKIADRNNVKSYAITSKIGNKTQTVAATLINLNEPVEGFKQILISKNTMVGTNPLLWVGEKQVRLVVLKKDQDNDMVILGTPENVKGGIALNQVPDSFIKPEMGKFLYIVKPDGAVMHGILSSSLFDLPKISSQAFLGAIVVYRSNPIQFSLIKPDSPAEKAGLKVGDELISINGKALTQSTEFASELMHFWPGDTVSFLWMSDGKKKTANIELISRPAGVSNHPAEKFAGGKSERRDGFKEVFAHDIAIMPSECGTPVFNREGEFVGINIARFSRTATICMPVQVIHKVIRSLRNVKSKVL
;
A
#
# COMPACT_ATOMS: atom_id res chain seq x y z
N MET A 1 -56.09 -17.52 8.87
CA MET A 1 -54.84 -17.14 9.51
C MET A 1 -53.60 -17.56 8.68
N LYS A 2 -53.52 -18.79 8.14
CA LYS A 2 -52.38 -19.26 7.30
C LYS A 2 -52.12 -18.43 6.04
N ILE A 3 -53.15 -18.02 5.29
CA ILE A 3 -53.01 -17.23 4.05
C ILE A 3 -52.43 -15.83 4.33
N ARG A 4 -52.81 -15.17 5.44
CA ARG A 4 -52.27 -13.86 5.82
C ARG A 4 -50.82 -13.91 6.23
N ILE A 5 -50.35 -15.01 6.84
CA ILE A 5 -48.96 -15.21 7.21
C ILE A 5 -48.11 -15.47 5.94
N GLN A 6 -48.62 -16.27 5.00
CA GLN A 6 -47.92 -16.50 3.72
C GLN A 6 -47.80 -15.22 2.87
N LEU A 7 -48.86 -14.40 2.82
CA LEU A 7 -48.82 -13.12 2.11
C LEU A 7 -47.84 -12.12 2.78
N PHE A 8 -47.81 -12.09 4.12
CA PHE A 8 -46.86 -11.24 4.86
C PHE A 8 -45.42 -11.69 4.66
N CYS A 9 -45.13 -13.00 4.67
CA CYS A 9 -43.81 -13.54 4.37
C CYS A 9 -43.37 -13.27 2.90
N LEU A 10 -44.31 -13.32 1.95
CA LEU A 10 -44.02 -13.04 0.54
C LEU A 10 -43.72 -11.55 0.32
N VAL A 11 -44.49 -10.66 0.96
CA VAL A 11 -44.29 -9.20 0.89
C VAL A 11 -42.95 -8.79 1.56
N THR A 12 -42.63 -9.38 2.72
CA THR A 12 -41.34 -9.15 3.37
C THR A 12 -40.16 -9.66 2.53
N LEU A 13 -40.23 -10.85 1.93
CA LEU A 13 -39.23 -11.38 1.01
C LEU A 13 -39.03 -10.48 -0.23
N LEU A 14 -40.12 -9.98 -0.81
CA LEU A 14 -40.09 -9.03 -1.92
C LEU A 14 -39.43 -7.71 -1.50
N LEU A 15 -39.80 -7.14 -0.35
CA LEU A 15 -39.21 -5.91 0.17
C LEU A 15 -37.71 -6.04 0.46
N PHE A 16 -37.26 -7.17 1.00
CA PHE A 16 -35.86 -7.47 1.20
C PHE A 16 -35.12 -7.66 -0.15
N GLY A 17 -35.74 -8.28 -1.14
CA GLY A 17 -35.19 -8.43 -2.49
C GLY A 17 -35.03 -7.10 -3.21
N PHE A 18 -36.02 -6.22 -3.15
CA PHE A 18 -35.97 -4.87 -3.72
C PHE A 18 -34.92 -3.98 -3.04
N SER A 19 -34.82 -4.05 -1.71
CA SER A 19 -33.82 -3.32 -0.93
C SER A 19 -32.39 -3.74 -1.31
N GLY A 20 -32.13 -5.04 -1.42
CA GLY A 20 -30.83 -5.55 -1.84
C GLY A 20 -30.44 -5.18 -3.28
N TYR A 21 -31.40 -5.18 -4.21
CA TYR A 21 -31.16 -4.77 -5.60
C TYR A 21 -30.87 -3.29 -5.72
N ALA A 22 -31.64 -2.43 -5.03
CA ALA A 22 -31.43 -1.00 -5.00
C ALA A 22 -30.04 -0.63 -4.44
N GLN A 23 -29.62 -1.28 -3.36
CA GLN A 23 -28.29 -1.09 -2.77
C GLN A 23 -27.16 -1.48 -3.73
N LYS A 24 -27.29 -2.62 -4.44
CA LYS A 24 -26.31 -3.05 -5.45
C LYS A 24 -26.13 -2.02 -6.57
N LYS A 25 -27.25 -1.47 -7.06
CA LYS A 25 -27.24 -0.44 -8.10
C LYS A 25 -26.58 0.84 -7.62
N GLN A 26 -26.79 1.22 -6.37
CA GLN A 26 -26.18 2.39 -5.75
C GLN A 26 -24.66 2.25 -5.63
N ILE A 27 -24.18 1.09 -5.14
CA ILE A 27 -22.73 0.82 -5.03
C ILE A 27 -22.08 0.83 -6.42
N ALA A 28 -22.73 0.22 -7.43
CA ALA A 28 -22.22 0.24 -8.80
C ALA A 28 -22.12 1.66 -9.36
N LYS A 29 -23.14 2.51 -9.12
CA LYS A 29 -23.13 3.93 -9.52
C LYS A 29 -21.98 4.67 -8.81
N PHE A 30 -21.79 4.43 -7.53
CA PHE A 30 -20.71 5.06 -6.75
C PHE A 30 -19.32 4.65 -7.28
N GLU A 31 -19.07 3.35 -7.48
CA GLU A 31 -17.81 2.87 -8.06
C GLU A 31 -17.54 3.48 -9.43
N THR A 32 -18.57 3.58 -10.29
CA THR A 32 -18.45 4.23 -11.61
C THR A 32 -18.07 5.70 -11.47
N ARG A 33 -18.64 6.42 -10.51
CA ARG A 33 -18.29 7.83 -10.25
C ARG A 33 -16.84 7.97 -9.79
N ILE A 34 -16.39 7.12 -8.87
CA ILE A 34 -15.00 7.11 -8.41
C ILE A 34 -14.05 6.81 -9.58
N ALA A 35 -14.35 5.79 -10.40
CA ALA A 35 -13.52 5.45 -11.57
C ALA A 35 -13.42 6.61 -12.58
N LEU A 36 -14.52 7.33 -12.84
CA LEU A 36 -14.51 8.52 -13.70
C LEU A 36 -13.70 9.67 -13.10
N ALA A 37 -13.83 9.92 -11.80
CA ALA A 37 -13.05 10.93 -11.09
C ALA A 37 -11.55 10.60 -11.15
N VAL A 38 -11.18 9.36 -10.90
CA VAL A 38 -9.79 8.86 -11.02
C VAL A 38 -9.27 9.06 -12.45
N LYS A 39 -10.03 8.64 -13.47
CA LYS A 39 -9.61 8.80 -14.87
C LYS A 39 -9.33 10.26 -15.23
N LYS A 40 -10.11 11.22 -14.70
CA LYS A 40 -9.93 12.66 -14.92
C LYS A 40 -8.72 13.21 -14.16
N ALA A 41 -8.54 12.81 -12.90
CA ALA A 41 -7.59 13.38 -11.97
C ALA A 41 -6.17 12.77 -12.05
N TYR A 42 -6.09 11.48 -12.34
CA TYR A 42 -4.85 10.70 -12.31
C TYR A 42 -3.70 11.27 -13.17
N PRO A 43 -3.95 11.71 -14.43
CA PRO A 43 -2.86 12.22 -15.28
C PRO A 43 -2.20 13.49 -14.76
N ALA A 44 -2.89 14.27 -13.91
CA ALA A 44 -2.41 15.55 -13.38
C ALA A 44 -1.63 15.40 -12.05
N SER A 45 -1.69 14.23 -11.39
CA SER A 45 -0.95 13.96 -10.15
C SER A 45 0.49 13.63 -10.50
N VAL A 46 1.46 14.32 -9.89
CA VAL A 46 2.87 14.22 -10.27
C VAL A 46 3.76 13.88 -9.07
N ARG A 47 4.83 13.12 -9.35
CA ARG A 47 5.95 12.87 -8.44
C ARG A 47 7.03 13.91 -8.66
N ILE A 48 7.62 14.42 -7.59
CA ILE A 48 8.54 15.54 -7.66
C ILE A 48 9.71 15.30 -6.70
N TRP A 49 10.88 15.79 -7.06
CA TRP A 49 12.02 15.98 -6.15
C TRP A 49 12.90 17.16 -6.57
N GLY A 50 13.63 17.73 -5.62
CA GLY A 50 14.63 18.77 -5.89
C GLY A 50 15.69 18.26 -6.86
N PHE A 51 16.10 19.10 -7.79
CA PHE A 51 17.01 18.72 -8.86
C PHE A 51 18.00 19.84 -9.20
N ASP A 52 19.28 19.52 -9.12
CA ASP A 52 20.32 20.41 -9.65
C ASP A 52 20.52 20.14 -11.14
N VAL A 53 20.08 21.09 -11.97
CA VAL A 53 20.14 20.96 -13.44
C VAL A 53 21.60 20.96 -13.94
N LYS A 54 22.51 21.66 -13.26
CA LYS A 54 23.93 21.76 -13.67
C LYS A 54 24.70 20.47 -13.36
N GLN A 55 24.45 19.90 -12.20
CA GLN A 55 25.11 18.67 -11.75
C GLN A 55 24.37 17.41 -12.20
N ASN A 56 23.15 17.56 -12.72
CA ASN A 56 22.23 16.46 -13.07
C ASN A 56 21.97 15.52 -11.88
N GLU A 57 21.76 16.09 -10.68
CA GLU A 57 21.65 15.34 -9.44
C GLU A 57 20.35 15.66 -8.69
N ARG A 58 19.80 14.64 -8.06
CA ARG A 58 18.67 14.77 -7.13
C ARG A 58 19.15 15.39 -5.81
N THR A 59 18.42 16.41 -5.31
CA THR A 59 18.79 17.20 -4.13
C THR A 59 17.84 17.09 -2.96
N SER A 60 16.69 16.41 -3.11
CA SER A 60 15.72 16.23 -2.02
C SER A 60 15.08 14.84 -2.01
N ALA A 61 14.41 14.48 -0.90
CA ALA A 61 13.43 13.40 -0.88
C ALA A 61 12.32 13.66 -1.91
N GLN A 62 11.57 12.60 -2.28
CA GLN A 62 10.41 12.78 -3.15
C GLN A 62 9.22 13.33 -2.39
N PHE A 63 8.36 14.02 -3.13
CA PHE A 63 7.07 14.50 -2.70
C PHE A 63 6.09 14.52 -3.87
N SER A 64 4.87 14.94 -3.65
CA SER A 64 3.80 14.92 -4.64
C SER A 64 3.32 16.34 -4.98
N GLY A 65 2.61 16.46 -6.09
CA GLY A 65 1.96 17.70 -6.49
C GLY A 65 0.83 17.44 -7.49
N VAL A 66 0.16 18.50 -7.89
CA VAL A 66 -0.88 18.45 -8.92
C VAL A 66 -0.76 19.60 -9.89
N VAL A 67 -0.82 19.28 -11.18
CA VAL A 67 -0.87 20.31 -12.24
C VAL A 67 -2.31 20.80 -12.37
N VAL A 68 -2.51 22.12 -12.33
CA VAL A 68 -3.84 22.75 -12.35
C VAL A 68 -4.09 23.66 -13.54
N SER A 69 -3.13 23.77 -14.45
CA SER A 69 -3.28 24.58 -15.65
C SER A 69 -2.51 24.00 -16.84
N LYS A 70 -2.95 24.24 -18.06
CA LYS A 70 -2.31 23.78 -19.29
C LYS A 70 -0.89 24.31 -19.45
N ASP A 71 -0.64 25.52 -18.97
CA ASP A 71 0.67 26.15 -19.00
C ASP A 71 1.59 25.74 -17.85
N GLY A 72 1.16 24.74 -17.02
CA GLY A 72 2.02 24.01 -16.10
C GLY A 72 2.17 24.60 -14.70
N TYR A 73 1.14 25.28 -14.15
CA TYR A 73 1.12 25.57 -12.72
C TYR A 73 0.92 24.30 -11.91
N ILE A 74 1.79 24.08 -10.91
CA ILE A 74 1.75 22.94 -9.99
C ILE A 74 1.49 23.48 -8.58
N LEU A 75 0.54 22.87 -7.88
CA LEU A 75 0.29 23.11 -6.47
C LEU A 75 0.93 21.99 -5.65
N THR A 76 1.51 22.38 -4.52
CA THR A 76 2.18 21.47 -3.58
C THR A 76 2.22 22.07 -2.17
N ALA A 77 2.79 21.38 -1.18
CA ALA A 77 2.98 21.89 0.16
C ALA A 77 4.23 22.79 0.26
N ALA A 78 4.17 23.86 1.05
CA ALA A 78 5.27 24.81 1.21
C ALA A 78 6.54 24.16 1.78
N HIS A 79 6.40 23.22 2.73
CA HIS A 79 7.53 22.56 3.37
C HIS A 79 8.36 21.70 2.41
N THR A 80 7.86 21.41 1.19
CA THR A 80 8.56 20.60 0.19
C THR A 80 9.36 21.43 -0.84
N VAL A 81 9.10 22.73 -0.95
CA VAL A 81 9.67 23.58 -2.00
C VAL A 81 10.29 24.85 -1.44
N TYR A 82 11.27 25.38 -2.18
CA TYR A 82 11.93 26.65 -1.90
C TYR A 82 11.93 27.55 -3.15
N PRO A 83 11.47 28.81 -3.08
CA PRO A 83 11.39 29.71 -4.20
C PRO A 83 12.69 29.82 -5.00
N GLY A 84 12.56 29.81 -6.33
CA GLY A 84 13.69 29.90 -7.27
C GLY A 84 14.51 28.62 -7.43
N LYS A 85 14.21 27.54 -6.71
CA LYS A 85 14.86 26.23 -6.90
C LYS A 85 14.20 25.42 -7.99
N ASN A 86 14.98 24.58 -8.67
CA ASN A 86 14.50 23.67 -9.71
C ASN A 86 14.15 22.30 -9.13
N TYR A 87 13.16 21.68 -9.76
CA TYR A 87 12.61 20.38 -9.39
C TYR A 87 12.38 19.56 -10.65
N LYS A 88 12.63 18.27 -10.57
CA LYS A 88 12.27 17.31 -11.61
C LYS A 88 10.89 16.74 -11.32
N VAL A 89 10.02 16.78 -12.31
CA VAL A 89 8.61 16.39 -12.23
C VAL A 89 8.37 15.19 -13.12
N PHE A 90 7.63 14.20 -12.63
CA PHE A 90 7.33 12.95 -13.32
C PHE A 90 5.83 12.74 -13.38
N PHE A 91 5.33 12.55 -14.58
CA PHE A 91 3.94 12.26 -14.86
C PHE A 91 3.65 10.77 -14.92
N PRO A 92 2.41 10.32 -14.64
CA PRO A 92 2.03 8.91 -14.74
C PRO A 92 2.20 8.29 -16.14
N ASP A 93 2.18 9.09 -17.19
CA ASP A 93 2.38 8.66 -18.58
C ASP A 93 3.86 8.52 -18.99
N GLY A 94 4.78 8.73 -18.04
CA GLY A 94 6.22 8.63 -18.24
C GLY A 94 6.91 9.91 -18.70
N ARG A 95 6.17 11.00 -18.96
CA ARG A 95 6.78 12.30 -19.26
C ARG A 95 7.53 12.83 -18.03
N GLU A 96 8.63 13.52 -18.30
CA GLU A 96 9.44 14.22 -17.31
C GLU A 96 9.61 15.68 -17.74
N CYS A 97 9.71 16.59 -16.78
CA CYS A 97 10.02 18.00 -17.06
C CYS A 97 10.68 18.65 -15.85
N ILE A 98 11.20 19.86 -16.05
CA ILE A 98 11.73 20.73 -15.01
C ILE A 98 10.66 21.76 -14.64
N ALA A 99 10.45 21.93 -13.34
CA ALA A 99 9.65 23.00 -12.78
C ALA A 99 10.50 23.85 -11.84
N MET A 100 10.17 25.12 -11.74
CA MET A 100 10.77 26.04 -10.78
C MET A 100 9.73 26.39 -9.70
N ALA A 101 10.17 26.37 -8.44
CA ALA A 101 9.31 26.83 -7.34
C ALA A 101 9.13 28.34 -7.43
N LEU A 102 7.87 28.75 -7.33
CA LEU A 102 7.43 30.13 -7.23
C LEU A 102 7.31 30.54 -5.76
N GLY A 103 6.20 31.12 -5.35
CA GLY A 103 5.95 31.53 -3.98
C GLY A 103 5.53 30.37 -3.06
N ARG A 104 5.84 30.53 -1.77
CA ARG A 104 5.33 29.69 -0.71
C ARG A 104 4.95 30.51 0.52
N ILE A 105 3.97 30.00 1.27
CA ILE A 105 3.55 30.56 2.55
C ILE A 105 3.77 29.47 3.60
N ASP A 106 4.87 29.60 4.36
CA ASP A 106 5.29 28.65 5.40
C ASP A 106 5.54 29.41 6.69
N LYS A 107 4.50 29.56 7.49
CA LYS A 107 4.55 30.30 8.74
C LYS A 107 4.83 29.35 9.90
N LYS A 108 6.08 29.20 10.29
CA LYS A 108 6.56 28.19 11.26
C LYS A 108 6.09 28.35 12.70
N ASP A 109 5.67 29.56 13.09
CA ASP A 109 5.54 29.91 14.52
C ASP A 109 4.10 30.02 15.05
N THR A 110 3.09 29.66 14.25
CA THR A 110 1.69 29.77 14.67
C THR A 110 0.88 28.56 14.22
N PRO A 111 0.16 27.87 15.12
CA PRO A 111 -0.84 26.88 14.73
C PRO A 111 -1.84 27.48 13.73
N GLY A 112 -2.21 26.74 12.71
CA GLY A 112 -3.15 27.18 11.68
C GLY A 112 -2.52 27.96 10.53
N THR A 113 -1.27 27.71 10.25
CA THR A 113 -0.57 28.34 9.13
C THR A 113 -0.76 27.58 7.85
N PRO A 114 -1.06 28.28 6.74
CA PRO A 114 -1.11 27.65 5.44
C PRO A 114 0.29 27.15 5.06
N ASP A 115 0.35 25.85 4.72
CA ASP A 115 1.51 25.17 4.17
C ASP A 115 1.40 25.18 2.64
N VAL A 116 1.34 26.39 2.03
CA VAL A 116 0.94 26.61 0.63
C VAL A 116 2.15 26.83 -0.25
N GLY A 117 2.40 25.97 -1.24
CA GLY A 117 3.51 26.11 -2.19
C GLY A 117 3.04 26.02 -3.64
N MET A 118 3.64 26.82 -4.53
CA MET A 118 3.34 26.84 -5.94
C MET A 118 4.62 26.73 -6.78
N MET A 119 4.51 26.04 -7.91
CA MET A 119 5.59 25.87 -8.87
C MET A 119 5.09 26.11 -10.30
N LYS A 120 6.00 26.31 -11.22
CA LYS A 120 5.73 26.45 -12.64
C LYS A 120 6.65 25.54 -13.44
N ILE A 121 6.10 24.74 -14.34
CA ILE A 121 6.89 24.01 -15.34
C ILE A 121 7.54 25.02 -16.27
N VAL A 122 8.86 24.89 -16.46
CA VAL A 122 9.65 25.79 -17.32
C VAL A 122 9.81 25.25 -18.73
N ASP A 123 9.66 23.95 -18.91
CA ASP A 123 9.69 23.31 -20.22
C ASP A 123 8.42 23.63 -21.00
N LYS A 124 8.56 23.73 -22.35
CA LYS A 124 7.41 23.93 -23.24
C LYS A 124 6.64 22.63 -23.40
N GLY A 125 5.30 22.69 -23.28
CA GLY A 125 4.44 21.53 -23.43
C GLY A 125 2.97 21.84 -23.18
N ASP A 126 2.12 20.86 -23.49
CA ASP A 126 0.70 20.85 -23.11
C ASP A 126 0.54 19.80 -21.99
N TRP A 127 0.27 20.27 -20.79
CA TRP A 127 0.33 19.46 -19.60
C TRP A 127 -1.04 18.96 -19.16
N PRO A 128 -1.18 17.68 -18.75
CA PRO A 128 -2.41 17.21 -18.12
C PRO A 128 -2.70 18.06 -16.89
N LEU A 129 -3.95 18.41 -16.70
CA LEU A 129 -4.36 19.25 -15.58
C LEU A 129 -5.59 18.68 -14.88
N ALA A 130 -5.72 18.98 -13.60
CA ALA A 130 -6.91 18.78 -12.81
C ALA A 130 -7.57 20.13 -12.52
N GLU A 131 -8.89 20.16 -12.61
CA GLU A 131 -9.69 21.33 -12.26
C GLU A 131 -9.61 21.57 -10.75
N MET A 132 -9.44 22.82 -10.33
CA MET A 132 -9.54 23.20 -8.92
C MET A 132 -11.02 23.26 -8.51
N GLY A 133 -11.40 22.47 -7.49
CA GLY A 133 -12.67 22.56 -6.79
C GLY A 133 -12.68 23.68 -5.74
N TYR A 134 -13.57 23.60 -4.76
CA TYR A 134 -13.70 24.58 -3.70
C TYR A 134 -13.76 23.89 -2.34
N SER A 135 -12.84 24.23 -1.43
CA SER A 135 -12.86 23.68 -0.07
C SER A 135 -13.98 24.27 0.79
N SER A 136 -14.46 25.45 0.47
CA SER A 136 -15.61 26.11 1.13
C SER A 136 -16.96 25.44 0.83
N SER A 137 -17.05 24.58 -0.19
CA SER A 137 -18.29 23.85 -0.54
C SER A 137 -18.34 22.44 0.05
N LEU A 138 -17.28 21.98 0.71
CA LEU A 138 -17.20 20.64 1.29
C LEU A 138 -18.21 20.40 2.40
N VAL A 139 -18.62 19.14 2.54
CA VAL A 139 -19.47 18.68 3.63
C VAL A 139 -18.85 17.45 4.30
N VAL A 140 -19.13 17.28 5.60
CA VAL A 140 -18.67 16.12 6.37
C VAL A 140 -19.25 14.83 5.77
N ASN A 141 -18.44 13.77 5.71
CA ASN A 141 -18.70 12.49 5.07
C ASN A 141 -18.72 12.49 3.53
N GLU A 142 -18.46 13.61 2.88
CA GLU A 142 -18.27 13.63 1.44
C GLU A 142 -17.11 12.69 1.04
N PRO A 143 -17.30 11.84 0.00
CA PRO A 143 -16.23 10.99 -0.51
C PRO A 143 -15.11 11.83 -1.12
N CYS A 144 -13.87 11.43 -0.83
CA CYS A 144 -12.67 12.04 -1.39
C CYS A 144 -11.66 10.99 -1.83
N ILE A 145 -10.80 11.35 -2.77
CA ILE A 145 -9.81 10.46 -3.39
C ILE A 145 -8.44 11.11 -3.26
N SER A 146 -7.49 10.41 -2.68
CA SER A 146 -6.07 10.78 -2.72
C SER A 146 -5.40 10.09 -3.90
N ILE A 147 -4.58 10.82 -4.66
CA ILE A 147 -3.74 10.28 -5.75
C ILE A 147 -2.35 10.88 -5.59
N SER A 148 -1.43 10.13 -4.99
CA SER A 148 -0.11 10.63 -4.61
C SER A 148 0.96 9.54 -4.61
N TYR A 149 2.21 9.91 -4.36
CA TYR A 149 3.38 9.03 -4.49
C TYR A 149 4.05 8.78 -3.14
N PRO A 150 3.58 7.80 -2.36
CA PRO A 150 4.22 7.44 -1.10
C PRO A 150 5.65 6.95 -1.34
N GLU A 151 6.61 7.47 -0.59
CA GLU A 151 8.02 7.15 -0.75
C GLU A 151 8.32 5.68 -0.45
N THR A 152 7.61 5.09 0.49
CA THR A 152 7.82 3.70 0.92
C THR A 152 7.60 2.69 -0.21
N LEU A 153 6.62 2.91 -1.10
CA LEU A 153 6.37 2.04 -2.26
C LEU A 153 7.37 2.27 -3.39
N ASN A 154 7.98 3.47 -3.46
CA ASN A 154 8.96 3.86 -4.48
C ASN A 154 8.53 3.49 -5.92
N GLN A 155 7.26 3.72 -6.25
CA GLN A 155 6.69 3.40 -7.56
C GLN A 155 6.73 4.61 -8.50
N ASN A 156 6.81 4.33 -9.82
CA ASN A 156 6.72 5.36 -10.84
C ASN A 156 5.31 5.88 -11.05
N LEU A 157 4.31 5.11 -10.63
CA LEU A 157 2.90 5.46 -10.72
C LEU A 157 2.35 5.84 -9.34
N PRO A 158 1.39 6.79 -9.28
CA PRO A 158 0.77 7.16 -8.02
C PRO A 158 -0.14 6.06 -7.51
N THR A 159 -0.34 6.04 -6.20
CA THR A 159 -1.30 5.17 -5.53
C THR A 159 -2.58 5.93 -5.17
N LEU A 160 -3.70 5.20 -5.22
CA LEU A 160 -5.02 5.73 -4.90
C LEU A 160 -5.44 5.32 -3.49
N ARG A 161 -6.20 6.21 -2.84
CA ARG A 161 -6.88 5.93 -1.57
C ARG A 161 -8.25 6.58 -1.61
N LEU A 162 -9.25 5.85 -1.13
CA LEU A 162 -10.61 6.37 -1.01
C LEU A 162 -10.89 6.69 0.46
N GLY A 163 -11.32 7.90 0.71
CA GLY A 163 -11.68 8.35 2.05
C GLY A 163 -12.94 9.18 2.06
N ARG A 164 -13.09 9.90 3.16
CA ARG A 164 -14.19 10.85 3.38
C ARG A 164 -13.66 12.07 4.10
N ILE A 165 -14.30 13.19 3.89
CA ILE A 165 -14.06 14.41 4.67
C ILE A 165 -14.55 14.14 6.09
N ALA A 166 -13.63 14.12 7.04
CA ALA A 166 -13.94 13.93 8.46
C ALA A 166 -14.25 15.26 9.14
N GLU A 167 -13.56 16.34 8.70
CA GLU A 167 -13.77 17.69 9.18
C GLU A 167 -13.44 18.69 8.07
N VAL A 168 -14.33 19.62 7.78
CA VAL A 168 -14.14 20.58 6.68
C VAL A 168 -13.12 21.66 7.00
N LYS A 169 -12.94 21.97 8.28
CA LYS A 169 -11.94 22.91 8.77
C LYS A 169 -11.71 22.67 10.26
N ASN A 170 -10.51 22.24 10.63
CA ASN A 170 -10.10 22.08 12.02
C ASN A 170 -9.68 23.42 12.63
N THR A 171 -9.29 23.43 13.91
CA THR A 171 -8.82 24.62 14.64
C THR A 171 -7.58 25.26 14.02
N TYR A 172 -6.81 24.51 13.25
CA TYR A 172 -5.61 24.97 12.56
C TYR A 172 -5.87 25.41 11.11
N GLY A 173 -7.12 25.34 10.64
CA GLY A 173 -7.50 25.76 9.29
C GLY A 173 -7.34 24.69 8.20
N PHE A 174 -6.96 23.47 8.55
CA PHE A 174 -6.85 22.34 7.61
C PHE A 174 -8.17 21.59 7.47
N ILE A 175 -8.36 20.98 6.30
CA ILE A 175 -9.31 19.89 6.11
C ILE A 175 -8.74 18.67 6.83
N ARG A 176 -9.60 17.83 7.43
CA ARG A 176 -9.22 16.50 7.90
C ARG A 176 -9.97 15.46 7.12
N SER A 177 -9.24 14.53 6.52
CA SER A 177 -9.81 13.41 5.77
C SER A 177 -9.45 12.05 6.39
N THR A 178 -10.14 11.00 5.94
CA THR A 178 -9.79 9.62 6.28
C THR A 178 -8.83 8.99 5.27
N CYS A 179 -8.39 9.71 4.23
CA CYS A 179 -7.35 9.28 3.32
C CYS A 179 -6.01 9.26 4.06
N LYS A 180 -5.53 8.06 4.38
CA LYS A 180 -4.26 7.91 5.10
C LYS A 180 -3.10 8.40 4.26
N MET A 181 -2.16 9.06 4.92
CA MET A 181 -0.96 9.62 4.30
C MET A 181 0.32 9.07 4.95
N GLU A 182 1.41 9.12 4.20
CA GLU A 182 2.77 8.82 4.66
C GLU A 182 3.81 9.68 3.92
N PRO A 183 5.11 9.66 4.32
CA PRO A 183 6.15 10.41 3.62
C PRO A 183 6.12 10.17 2.10
N GLY A 184 6.29 11.25 1.33
CA GLY A 184 6.16 11.27 -0.12
C GLY A 184 4.79 11.76 -0.61
N ASP A 185 3.74 11.64 0.21
CA ASP A 185 2.41 12.15 -0.13
C ASP A 185 2.30 13.68 -0.01
N SER A 186 3.18 14.33 0.76
CA SER A 186 3.19 15.79 0.96
C SER A 186 3.03 16.55 -0.35
N GLY A 187 2.09 17.50 -0.40
CA GLY A 187 1.73 18.26 -1.61
C GLY A 187 0.88 17.50 -2.61
N GLY A 188 0.62 16.21 -2.40
CA GLY A 188 -0.25 15.42 -3.25
C GLY A 188 -1.72 15.82 -3.13
N PRO A 189 -2.49 15.70 -4.21
CA PRO A 189 -3.87 16.18 -4.24
C PRO A 189 -4.86 15.26 -3.53
N LEU A 190 -5.80 15.89 -2.85
CA LEU A 190 -7.08 15.33 -2.46
C LEU A 190 -8.14 15.82 -3.44
N PHE A 191 -8.89 14.90 -4.05
CA PHE A 191 -9.94 15.18 -5.02
C PHE A 191 -11.33 14.91 -4.46
N ASP A 192 -12.33 15.65 -4.95
CA ASP A 192 -13.72 15.26 -4.79
C ASP A 192 -14.08 14.10 -5.75
N TYR A 193 -15.29 13.55 -5.61
CA TYR A 193 -15.78 12.45 -6.46
C TYR A 193 -16.08 12.88 -7.92
N MET A 194 -15.86 14.16 -8.27
CA MET A 194 -15.91 14.69 -9.63
C MET A 194 -14.50 14.83 -10.24
N GLY A 195 -13.45 14.56 -9.47
CA GLY A 195 -12.05 14.66 -9.88
C GLY A 195 -11.51 16.09 -9.87
N ARG A 196 -12.09 16.99 -9.04
CA ARG A 196 -11.57 18.35 -8.82
C ARG A 196 -10.72 18.37 -7.54
N VAL A 197 -9.63 19.12 -7.57
CA VAL A 197 -8.74 19.30 -6.41
C VAL A 197 -9.46 20.10 -5.33
N ILE A 198 -9.59 19.53 -4.13
CA ILE A 198 -10.25 20.17 -2.97
C ILE A 198 -9.27 20.46 -1.82
N GLY A 199 -8.13 19.80 -1.82
CA GLY A 199 -7.07 20.02 -0.85
C GLY A 199 -5.76 19.38 -1.29
N LEU A 200 -4.68 19.64 -0.55
CA LEU A 200 -3.38 19.02 -0.77
C LEU A 200 -2.83 18.49 0.56
N HIS A 201 -2.22 17.32 0.53
CA HIS A 201 -1.66 16.65 1.69
C HIS A 201 -0.55 17.47 2.36
N SER A 202 -0.65 17.69 3.67
CA SER A 202 0.31 18.46 4.45
C SER A 202 0.95 17.66 5.58
N ALA A 203 0.17 17.19 6.51
CA ALA A 203 0.67 16.62 7.76
C ALA A 203 -0.19 15.44 8.26
N ILE A 204 0.42 14.64 9.13
CA ILE A 204 -0.25 13.54 9.84
C ILE A 204 0.09 13.57 11.31
N ASP A 205 -0.75 12.96 12.14
CA ASP A 205 -0.45 12.68 13.53
C ASP A 205 -0.34 11.15 13.77
N VAL A 206 -0.03 10.77 15.00
CA VAL A 206 0.13 9.38 15.44
C VAL A 206 -1.14 8.58 15.21
N GLN A 207 -2.31 9.14 15.46
CA GLN A 207 -3.59 8.50 15.19
C GLN A 207 -3.82 8.38 13.68
N GLU A 208 -4.21 7.20 13.21
CA GLU A 208 -4.34 6.92 11.78
C GLU A 208 -5.42 7.74 11.06
N ASP A 209 -6.39 8.27 11.78
CA ASP A 209 -7.46 9.14 11.28
C ASP A 209 -7.12 10.64 11.29
N GLN A 210 -5.94 11.00 11.76
CA GLN A 210 -5.44 12.37 11.77
C GLN A 210 -4.58 12.63 10.54
N ASN A 211 -5.25 12.94 9.42
CA ASN A 211 -4.63 13.31 8.15
C ASN A 211 -5.14 14.69 7.76
N PHE A 212 -4.23 15.63 7.50
CA PHE A 212 -4.52 17.05 7.35
C PHE A 212 -4.15 17.55 5.97
N GLU A 213 -5.10 18.21 5.31
CA GLU A 213 -4.94 18.74 3.97
C GLU A 213 -5.10 20.25 3.95
N ILE A 214 -4.28 20.91 3.17
CA ILE A 214 -4.31 22.34 2.87
C ILE A 214 -5.56 22.62 2.03
N PRO A 215 -6.49 23.48 2.46
CA PRO A 215 -7.67 23.83 1.67
C PRO A 215 -7.30 24.46 0.34
N ILE A 216 -7.92 24.01 -0.77
CA ILE A 216 -7.64 24.54 -2.12
C ILE A 216 -7.95 26.04 -2.24
N ASP A 217 -8.91 26.56 -1.49
CA ASP A 217 -9.26 27.98 -1.51
C ASP A 217 -8.14 28.89 -1.00
N LEU A 218 -7.17 28.36 -0.24
CA LEU A 218 -5.98 29.13 0.15
C LEU A 218 -5.08 29.43 -1.05
N TYR A 219 -4.93 28.48 -1.99
CA TYR A 219 -4.18 28.71 -3.22
C TYR A 219 -4.89 29.73 -4.11
N ARG A 220 -6.22 29.71 -4.19
CA ARG A 220 -7.00 30.73 -4.90
C ARG A 220 -6.83 32.09 -4.27
N LYS A 221 -6.95 32.15 -2.93
CA LYS A 221 -6.88 33.38 -2.17
C LYS A 221 -5.55 34.13 -2.32
N TYR A 222 -4.46 33.38 -2.48
CA TYR A 222 -3.12 33.94 -2.57
C TYR A 222 -2.45 33.68 -3.92
N TRP A 223 -3.24 33.42 -4.97
CA TRP A 223 -2.73 33.04 -6.28
C TRP A 223 -1.73 34.04 -6.84
N THR A 224 -2.07 35.35 -6.81
CA THR A 224 -1.22 36.43 -7.33
C THR A 224 0.08 36.54 -6.52
N ALA A 225 0.01 36.47 -5.20
CA ALA A 225 1.19 36.49 -4.34
C ALA A 225 2.10 35.28 -4.58
N LEU A 226 1.52 34.08 -4.75
CA LEU A 226 2.26 32.84 -5.01
C LEU A 226 2.93 32.82 -6.38
N ASN A 227 2.54 33.65 -7.33
CA ASN A 227 3.21 33.77 -8.63
C ASN A 227 4.59 34.42 -8.54
N SER A 228 4.93 35.10 -7.46
CA SER A 228 6.27 35.63 -7.23
C SER A 228 7.16 34.60 -6.53
N GLN A 229 8.47 34.63 -6.81
CA GLN A 229 9.45 33.76 -6.16
C GLN A 229 9.78 34.26 -4.74
N THR A 230 8.77 34.26 -3.87
CA THR A 230 8.86 34.83 -2.53
C THR A 230 8.57 33.78 -1.45
N ASP A 231 9.39 33.76 -0.40
CA ASP A 231 9.18 32.98 0.81
C ASP A 231 8.44 33.84 1.84
N TYR A 232 7.14 33.62 1.99
CA TYR A 232 6.29 34.40 2.88
C TYR A 232 6.30 33.82 4.30
N ASN A 233 6.84 34.55 5.27
CA ASN A 233 6.82 34.21 6.68
C ASN A 233 5.51 34.66 7.37
N THR A 234 4.75 35.52 6.72
CA THR A 234 3.44 36.02 7.12
C THR A 234 2.45 35.85 5.99
N LEU A 235 1.16 36.02 6.26
CA LEU A 235 0.17 36.01 5.19
C LEU A 235 0.42 37.20 4.27
N PRO A 236 0.43 36.99 2.92
CA PRO A 236 0.51 38.10 1.96
C PRO A 236 -0.64 39.08 2.16
N GLU A 237 -0.35 40.38 2.01
CA GLU A 237 -1.38 41.44 2.05
C GLU A 237 -2.29 41.37 0.83
N GLN A 238 -1.72 41.00 -0.32
CA GLN A 238 -2.48 40.83 -1.55
C GLN A 238 -3.34 39.58 -1.50
N VAL A 239 -4.64 39.77 -1.58
CA VAL A 239 -5.67 38.74 -1.54
C VAL A 239 -6.51 38.79 -2.80
N ASP A 240 -6.61 37.65 -3.49
CA ASP A 240 -7.44 37.50 -4.67
C ASP A 240 -8.92 37.20 -4.30
N VAL A 241 -9.84 37.57 -5.19
CA VAL A 241 -11.27 37.37 -4.98
C VAL A 241 -11.62 35.90 -5.08
N LEU A 242 -12.29 35.36 -4.07
CA LEU A 242 -12.83 34.00 -4.09
C LEU A 242 -14.20 33.97 -4.76
N HIS A 243 -14.33 33.12 -5.78
CA HIS A 243 -15.60 32.85 -6.43
C HIS A 243 -16.38 31.75 -5.69
N ILE A 244 -17.70 31.75 -5.84
CA ILE A 244 -18.59 30.73 -5.27
C ILE A 244 -18.57 29.49 -6.17
N ASP A 245 -18.58 28.30 -5.59
CA ASP A 245 -18.73 27.04 -6.32
C ASP A 245 -20.14 26.94 -6.93
N THR A 246 -20.25 27.08 -8.23
CA THR A 246 -21.52 26.98 -8.97
C THR A 246 -22.10 25.56 -8.96
N LEU A 247 -21.29 24.54 -8.64
CA LEU A 247 -21.72 23.14 -8.56
C LEU A 247 -22.14 22.70 -7.16
N LYS A 248 -22.03 23.58 -6.15
CA LYS A 248 -22.31 23.23 -4.74
C LYS A 248 -23.68 22.55 -4.56
N ASP A 249 -24.74 23.11 -5.13
CA ASP A 249 -26.09 22.55 -4.99
C ASP A 249 -26.29 21.24 -5.73
N VAL A 250 -25.56 21.02 -6.83
CA VAL A 250 -25.55 19.73 -7.56
C VAL A 250 -24.87 18.67 -6.70
N ILE A 251 -23.72 19.01 -6.11
CA ILE A 251 -22.95 18.15 -5.22
C ILE A 251 -23.80 17.77 -4.00
N LEU A 252 -24.43 18.71 -3.35
CA LEU A 252 -25.28 18.47 -2.18
C LEU A 252 -26.47 17.56 -2.52
N ARG A 253 -27.12 17.74 -3.67
CA ARG A 253 -28.25 16.88 -4.12
C ARG A 253 -27.78 15.45 -4.41
N GLU A 254 -26.65 15.29 -5.09
CA GLU A 254 -26.09 13.96 -5.36
C GLU A 254 -25.63 13.26 -4.07
N ASN A 255 -25.05 13.99 -3.15
CA ASN A 255 -24.57 13.47 -1.87
C ASN A 255 -25.70 13.02 -0.93
N ASN A 256 -26.78 13.80 -0.83
CA ASN A 256 -27.92 13.49 0.04
C ASN A 256 -28.67 12.21 -0.36
N GLY A 257 -28.58 11.79 -1.63
CA GLY A 257 -29.27 10.60 -2.11
C GLY A 257 -28.54 9.28 -1.93
N THR A 258 -27.21 9.25 -2.01
CA THR A 258 -26.50 7.95 -2.15
C THR A 258 -25.07 7.94 -1.64
N LEU A 259 -24.29 9.01 -1.89
CA LEU A 259 -22.84 9.00 -1.74
C LEU A 259 -22.40 9.21 -0.29
N LEU A 260 -23.22 9.88 0.52
CA LEU A 260 -22.95 10.14 1.94
C LEU A 260 -23.37 9.01 2.89
N ASN A 261 -23.98 7.94 2.39
CA ASN A 261 -24.44 6.88 3.27
C ASN A 261 -23.26 5.98 3.70
N PRO A 262 -22.76 6.09 4.96
CA PRO A 262 -21.68 5.25 5.46
C PRO A 262 -22.09 3.77 5.65
N LYS A 263 -23.37 3.45 5.50
CA LYS A 263 -23.94 2.09 5.61
C LYS A 263 -23.91 1.32 4.28
N LEU A 264 -23.42 1.94 3.20
CA LEU A 264 -23.21 1.25 1.93
C LEU A 264 -22.09 0.21 2.12
N LYS A 265 -22.47 -1.00 2.49
CA LYS A 265 -21.54 -2.14 2.62
C LYS A 265 -21.71 -3.04 1.40
N ILE A 266 -20.57 -3.40 0.79
CA ILE A 266 -20.55 -4.51 -0.17
C ILE A 266 -20.84 -5.77 0.67
N ALA A 267 -21.92 -6.47 0.37
CA ALA A 267 -22.23 -7.71 1.08
C ALA A 267 -21.30 -8.82 0.58
N ASP A 268 -20.80 -9.65 1.49
CA ASP A 268 -20.19 -10.92 1.11
C ASP A 268 -21.23 -11.76 0.37
N ARG A 269 -21.04 -11.93 -0.95
CA ARG A 269 -21.99 -12.64 -1.82
C ARG A 269 -21.78 -14.13 -1.82
N ASN A 270 -20.61 -14.58 -1.42
CA ASN A 270 -20.17 -15.95 -1.61
C ASN A 270 -20.27 -16.77 -0.32
N ASN A 271 -20.69 -16.18 0.79
CA ASN A 271 -20.60 -16.78 2.13
C ASN A 271 -19.22 -17.41 2.40
N VAL A 272 -18.19 -16.82 1.80
CA VAL A 272 -16.80 -17.27 1.96
C VAL A 272 -16.36 -16.92 3.37
N LYS A 273 -15.68 -17.86 3.98
CA LYS A 273 -15.03 -17.65 5.29
C LYS A 273 -13.53 -17.66 5.09
N SER A 274 -12.83 -16.75 5.74
CA SER A 274 -11.42 -16.94 6.03
C SER A 274 -11.26 -17.61 7.39
N TYR A 275 -10.14 -18.25 7.61
CA TYR A 275 -9.89 -19.05 8.79
C TYR A 275 -8.63 -18.58 9.50
N ALA A 276 -8.57 -18.79 10.81
CA ALA A 276 -7.37 -18.59 11.61
C ALA A 276 -6.58 -19.90 11.70
N ILE A 277 -5.28 -19.83 11.40
CA ILE A 277 -4.33 -20.91 11.61
C ILE A 277 -3.43 -20.51 12.77
N THR A 278 -3.24 -21.42 13.73
CA THR A 278 -2.25 -21.27 14.80
C THR A 278 -1.09 -22.22 14.55
N SER A 279 0.13 -21.78 14.81
CA SER A 279 1.36 -22.59 14.67
C SER A 279 2.44 -22.08 15.61
N LYS A 280 3.54 -22.82 15.74
CA LYS A 280 4.70 -22.42 16.57
C LYS A 280 5.85 -21.96 15.70
N ILE A 281 6.36 -20.75 15.97
CA ILE A 281 7.61 -20.21 15.42
C ILE A 281 8.57 -20.06 16.60
N GLY A 282 9.60 -20.91 16.65
CA GLY A 282 10.41 -21.08 17.86
C GLY A 282 9.52 -21.49 19.04
N ASN A 283 9.61 -20.75 20.14
CA ASN A 283 8.80 -20.99 21.35
C ASN A 283 7.49 -20.18 21.40
N LYS A 284 7.19 -19.38 20.36
CA LYS A 284 5.99 -18.52 20.35
C LYS A 284 4.87 -19.15 19.52
N THR A 285 3.66 -19.14 20.05
CA THR A 285 2.44 -19.44 19.29
C THR A 285 2.05 -18.20 18.50
N GLN A 286 1.79 -18.40 17.20
CA GLN A 286 1.40 -17.34 16.30
C GLN A 286 0.10 -17.70 15.59
N THR A 287 -0.72 -16.70 15.32
CA THR A 287 -1.98 -16.83 14.57
C THR A 287 -1.89 -16.02 13.29
N VAL A 288 -2.34 -16.59 12.18
CA VAL A 288 -2.42 -15.93 10.87
C VAL A 288 -3.68 -16.38 10.14
N ALA A 289 -4.23 -15.50 9.30
CA ALA A 289 -5.38 -15.83 8.47
C ALA A 289 -5.02 -16.77 7.31
N ALA A 290 -6.00 -17.47 6.79
CA ALA A 290 -5.88 -18.33 5.62
C ALA A 290 -7.14 -18.31 4.77
N THR A 291 -6.95 -18.45 3.45
CA THR A 291 -7.99 -18.63 2.45
C THR A 291 -8.19 -20.11 2.17
N LEU A 292 -9.42 -20.61 2.33
CA LEU A 292 -9.81 -21.99 2.01
C LEU A 292 -10.21 -22.11 0.54
N ILE A 293 -9.59 -23.03 -0.18
CA ILE A 293 -9.88 -23.36 -1.58
C ILE A 293 -10.41 -24.78 -1.68
N ASN A 294 -11.55 -24.95 -2.34
CA ASN A 294 -12.11 -26.25 -2.70
C ASN A 294 -11.54 -26.68 -4.04
N LEU A 295 -10.86 -27.80 -4.08
CA LEU A 295 -10.25 -28.35 -5.30
C LEU A 295 -11.27 -29.15 -6.10
N ASN A 296 -11.26 -29.05 -7.43
CA ASN A 296 -12.08 -29.88 -8.30
C ASN A 296 -11.63 -31.36 -8.26
N GLU A 297 -10.31 -31.55 -8.14
CA GLU A 297 -9.68 -32.86 -8.00
C GLU A 297 -8.74 -32.85 -6.80
N PRO A 298 -8.68 -33.94 -6.02
CA PRO A 298 -7.77 -34.02 -4.87
C PRO A 298 -6.31 -33.84 -5.28
N VAL A 299 -5.54 -33.14 -4.46
CA VAL A 299 -4.09 -33.02 -4.54
C VAL A 299 -3.49 -33.70 -3.32
N GLU A 300 -2.62 -34.69 -3.52
CA GLU A 300 -2.03 -35.51 -2.43
C GLU A 300 -3.08 -36.10 -1.46
N GLY A 301 -4.28 -36.40 -1.97
CA GLY A 301 -5.40 -36.93 -1.20
C GLY A 301 -6.31 -35.87 -0.55
N PHE A 302 -5.95 -34.59 -0.60
CA PHE A 302 -6.72 -33.50 -0.03
C PHE A 302 -7.71 -32.91 -1.05
N LYS A 303 -8.98 -32.80 -0.69
CA LYS A 303 -10.03 -32.12 -1.47
C LYS A 303 -10.06 -30.62 -1.23
N GLN A 304 -9.49 -30.16 -0.13
CA GLN A 304 -9.43 -28.76 0.28
C GLN A 304 -8.03 -28.41 0.71
N ILE A 305 -7.62 -27.20 0.36
CA ILE A 305 -6.35 -26.60 0.78
C ILE A 305 -6.59 -25.24 1.41
N LEU A 306 -5.69 -24.85 2.30
CA LEU A 306 -5.60 -23.49 2.81
C LEU A 306 -4.34 -22.84 2.28
N ILE A 307 -4.44 -21.56 1.92
CA ILE A 307 -3.30 -20.74 1.52
C ILE A 307 -3.14 -19.63 2.52
N SER A 308 -1.92 -19.47 3.02
CA SER A 308 -1.57 -18.45 4.03
C SER A 308 -0.18 -17.89 3.77
N LYS A 309 0.26 -16.95 4.61
CA LYS A 309 1.58 -16.33 4.57
C LYS A 309 2.62 -17.29 5.16
N ASN A 310 3.62 -17.70 4.35
CA ASN A 310 4.62 -18.71 4.74
C ASN A 310 5.46 -18.29 5.95
N THR A 311 5.95 -17.05 6.00
CA THR A 311 6.76 -16.56 7.13
C THR A 311 6.00 -16.48 8.45
N MET A 312 4.67 -16.62 8.42
CA MET A 312 3.81 -16.61 9.59
C MET A 312 3.24 -18.00 9.95
N VAL A 313 3.60 -19.06 9.21
CA VAL A 313 3.20 -20.43 9.53
C VAL A 313 4.42 -21.25 9.90
N GLY A 314 4.51 -21.63 11.16
CA GLY A 314 5.59 -22.44 11.72
C GLY A 314 5.26 -23.92 11.80
N THR A 315 5.76 -24.59 12.83
CA THR A 315 5.55 -26.02 13.09
C THR A 315 4.16 -26.29 13.67
N ASN A 316 3.64 -27.50 13.42
CA ASN A 316 2.35 -27.98 13.95
C ASN A 316 1.18 -27.03 13.65
N PRO A 317 0.91 -26.68 12.38
CA PRO A 317 -0.19 -25.78 12.04
C PRO A 317 -1.54 -26.43 12.35
N LEU A 318 -2.40 -25.68 13.04
CA LEU A 318 -3.74 -26.06 13.47
C LEU A 318 -4.75 -25.08 12.90
N LEU A 319 -5.82 -25.60 12.30
CA LEU A 319 -6.96 -24.83 11.86
C LEU A 319 -8.05 -24.83 12.94
N TRP A 320 -8.63 -23.67 13.21
CA TRP A 320 -9.76 -23.53 14.12
C TRP A 320 -11.07 -23.53 13.32
N VAL A 321 -11.93 -24.53 13.61
CA VAL A 321 -13.29 -24.62 13.05
C VAL A 321 -14.29 -24.61 14.21
N GLY A 322 -14.76 -23.42 14.58
CA GLY A 322 -15.45 -23.22 15.86
C GLY A 322 -14.49 -23.49 17.01
N GLU A 323 -14.86 -24.38 17.91
CA GLU A 323 -14.01 -24.80 19.05
C GLU A 323 -13.09 -25.98 18.73
N LYS A 324 -13.23 -26.59 17.54
CA LYS A 324 -12.45 -27.75 17.13
C LYS A 324 -11.14 -27.33 16.48
N GLN A 325 -10.06 -28.01 16.85
CA GLN A 325 -8.75 -27.89 16.20
C GLN A 325 -8.55 -29.03 15.19
N VAL A 326 -8.16 -28.68 13.97
CA VAL A 326 -7.84 -29.63 12.91
C VAL A 326 -6.37 -29.48 12.55
N ARG A 327 -5.61 -30.58 12.65
CA ARG A 327 -4.18 -30.58 12.27
C ARG A 327 -4.05 -30.50 10.76
N LEU A 328 -3.25 -29.54 10.29
CA LEU A 328 -2.98 -29.33 8.88
C LEU A 328 -1.68 -29.99 8.45
N VAL A 329 -1.60 -30.34 7.17
CA VAL A 329 -0.40 -30.91 6.53
C VAL A 329 0.20 -29.87 5.60
N VAL A 330 1.49 -29.57 5.75
CA VAL A 330 2.19 -28.66 4.83
C VAL A 330 2.44 -29.41 3.53
N LEU A 331 1.81 -28.97 2.44
CA LEU A 331 1.98 -29.53 1.09
C LEU A 331 3.11 -28.81 0.33
N LYS A 332 3.18 -27.50 0.46
CA LYS A 332 4.19 -26.69 -0.23
C LYS A 332 4.48 -25.39 0.51
N LYS A 333 5.75 -25.01 0.52
CA LYS A 333 6.22 -23.67 0.85
C LYS A 333 6.72 -23.00 -0.42
N ASP A 334 6.14 -21.87 -0.78
CA ASP A 334 6.58 -21.01 -1.87
C ASP A 334 7.31 -19.82 -1.25
N GLN A 335 8.62 -19.92 -1.19
CA GLN A 335 9.46 -18.91 -0.56
C GLN A 335 9.48 -17.62 -1.36
N ASP A 336 9.43 -17.68 -2.70
CA ASP A 336 9.47 -16.48 -3.54
C ASP A 336 8.26 -15.59 -3.34
N ASN A 337 7.07 -16.19 -3.22
CA ASN A 337 5.81 -15.47 -3.02
C ASN A 337 5.37 -15.40 -1.55
N ASP A 338 6.18 -15.90 -0.62
CA ASP A 338 5.85 -15.98 0.82
C ASP A 338 4.51 -16.68 1.09
N MET A 339 4.17 -17.69 0.30
CA MET A 339 2.95 -18.47 0.46
C MET A 339 3.23 -19.88 0.99
N VAL A 340 2.33 -20.38 1.83
CA VAL A 340 2.30 -21.79 2.24
C VAL A 340 0.96 -22.39 1.87
N ILE A 341 1.00 -23.62 1.34
CA ILE A 341 -0.18 -24.41 1.01
C ILE A 341 -0.28 -25.56 1.99
N LEU A 342 -1.45 -25.67 2.61
CA LEU A 342 -1.74 -26.61 3.68
C LEU A 342 -2.95 -27.46 3.28
N GLY A 343 -2.83 -28.78 3.39
CA GLY A 343 -3.95 -29.70 3.22
C GLY A 343 -4.77 -29.83 4.51
N THR A 344 -6.10 -29.84 4.42
CA THR A 344 -6.98 -30.18 5.53
C THR A 344 -7.58 -31.55 5.34
N PRO A 345 -7.43 -32.49 6.33
CA PRO A 345 -8.00 -33.82 6.25
C PRO A 345 -9.53 -33.82 6.46
N GLU A 346 -10.07 -32.73 7.01
CA GLU A 346 -11.49 -32.59 7.30
C GLU A 346 -12.17 -31.65 6.29
N ASN A 347 -13.43 -31.92 5.99
CA ASN A 347 -14.22 -31.05 5.12
C ASN A 347 -14.70 -29.83 5.91
N VAL A 348 -14.27 -28.64 5.45
CA VAL A 348 -14.54 -27.35 6.07
C VAL A 348 -15.48 -26.54 5.17
N LYS A 349 -16.46 -25.85 5.75
CA LYS A 349 -17.46 -25.06 4.99
C LYS A 349 -16.89 -23.72 4.55
N GLY A 350 -17.41 -23.14 3.46
CA GLY A 350 -17.15 -21.76 3.05
C GLY A 350 -15.85 -21.54 2.28
N GLY A 351 -15.32 -22.58 1.62
CA GLY A 351 -14.17 -22.45 0.71
C GLY A 351 -14.55 -21.89 -0.66
N ILE A 352 -13.61 -21.26 -1.31
CA ILE A 352 -13.71 -20.78 -2.69
C ILE A 352 -13.57 -22.00 -3.62
N ALA A 353 -14.51 -22.21 -4.52
CA ALA A 353 -14.40 -23.29 -5.52
C ALA A 353 -13.33 -22.92 -6.58
N LEU A 354 -12.40 -23.81 -6.85
CA LEU A 354 -11.28 -23.53 -7.77
C LEU A 354 -11.74 -23.16 -9.19
N ASN A 355 -12.86 -23.73 -9.66
CA ASN A 355 -13.46 -23.36 -10.94
C ASN A 355 -14.04 -21.93 -10.99
N GLN A 356 -14.26 -21.33 -9.83
CA GLN A 356 -14.68 -19.92 -9.69
C GLN A 356 -13.49 -18.96 -9.52
N VAL A 357 -12.28 -19.51 -9.49
CA VAL A 357 -11.05 -18.71 -9.41
C VAL A 357 -10.62 -18.37 -10.84
N PRO A 358 -10.64 -17.10 -11.27
CA PRO A 358 -10.24 -16.72 -12.62
C PRO A 358 -8.81 -17.15 -12.95
N ASP A 359 -8.55 -17.57 -14.18
CA ASP A 359 -7.20 -17.97 -14.62
C ASP A 359 -6.24 -16.79 -14.79
N SER A 360 -6.78 -15.62 -14.98
CA SER A 360 -6.02 -14.38 -15.15
C SER A 360 -6.64 -13.25 -14.35
N PHE A 361 -5.79 -12.36 -13.88
CA PHE A 361 -6.21 -11.10 -13.33
C PHE A 361 -6.85 -10.27 -14.46
N ILE A 362 -8.16 -10.12 -14.42
CA ILE A 362 -8.85 -9.16 -15.28
C ILE A 362 -8.25 -7.80 -14.90
N LYS A 363 -7.57 -7.09 -15.85
CA LYS A 363 -6.95 -5.79 -15.58
C LYS A 363 -7.95 -4.93 -14.82
N PRO A 364 -7.86 -4.82 -13.49
CA PRO A 364 -8.80 -4.00 -12.77
C PRO A 364 -8.43 -2.55 -13.03
N GLU A 365 -9.43 -1.75 -13.35
CA GLU A 365 -9.27 -0.30 -13.36
C GLU A 365 -9.02 0.18 -11.94
N MET A 366 -8.00 0.98 -11.73
CA MET A 366 -7.72 1.61 -10.44
C MET A 366 -8.96 2.34 -9.91
N GLY A 367 -9.17 2.29 -8.60
CA GLY A 367 -10.37 2.83 -7.97
C GLY A 367 -11.56 1.86 -7.93
N LYS A 368 -11.45 0.66 -8.50
CA LYS A 368 -12.47 -0.39 -8.33
C LYS A 368 -12.55 -0.84 -6.88
N PHE A 369 -13.76 -1.13 -6.43
CA PHE A 369 -14.02 -1.54 -5.06
C PHE A 369 -13.55 -2.96 -4.81
N LEU A 370 -12.86 -3.10 -3.68
CA LEU A 370 -12.42 -4.38 -3.14
C LEU A 370 -13.03 -4.59 -1.74
N TYR A 371 -13.19 -5.86 -1.37
CA TYR A 371 -13.50 -6.21 0.01
C TYR A 371 -12.72 -7.46 0.45
N ILE A 372 -12.52 -7.56 1.74
CA ILE A 372 -11.92 -8.73 2.39
C ILE A 372 -12.88 -9.27 3.44
N VAL A 373 -12.79 -10.58 3.69
CA VAL A 373 -13.51 -11.25 4.76
C VAL A 373 -12.49 -11.73 5.79
N LYS A 374 -12.60 -11.23 7.02
CA LYS A 374 -11.69 -11.58 8.12
C LYS A 374 -12.11 -12.90 8.79
N PRO A 375 -11.21 -13.56 9.56
CA PRO A 375 -11.54 -14.80 10.27
C PRO A 375 -12.69 -14.66 11.28
N ASP A 376 -12.91 -13.47 11.85
CA ASP A 376 -14.03 -13.14 12.74
C ASP A 376 -15.34 -12.88 12.00
N GLY A 377 -15.34 -12.96 10.67
CA GLY A 377 -16.49 -12.68 9.80
C GLY A 377 -16.68 -11.20 9.47
N ALA A 378 -15.84 -10.29 9.98
CA ALA A 378 -15.92 -8.89 9.62
C ALA A 378 -15.52 -8.67 8.14
N VAL A 379 -16.29 -7.82 7.46
CA VAL A 379 -16.03 -7.44 6.07
C VAL A 379 -15.48 -6.03 6.04
N MET A 380 -14.30 -5.85 5.46
CA MET A 380 -13.68 -4.54 5.26
C MET A 380 -13.66 -4.17 3.78
N HIS A 381 -13.71 -2.88 3.49
CA HIS A 381 -13.83 -2.35 2.14
C HIS A 381 -12.74 -1.32 1.86
N GLY A 382 -12.36 -1.21 0.60
CA GLY A 382 -11.45 -0.21 0.08
C GLY A 382 -11.46 -0.24 -1.44
N ILE A 383 -10.39 0.28 -2.03
CA ILE A 383 -10.23 0.32 -3.49
C ILE A 383 -8.90 -0.27 -3.93
N LEU A 384 -8.86 -0.70 -5.18
CA LEU A 384 -7.61 -1.00 -5.86
C LEU A 384 -6.78 0.27 -5.99
N SER A 385 -5.63 0.30 -5.34
CA SER A 385 -4.76 1.47 -5.23
C SER A 385 -3.69 1.54 -6.32
N SER A 386 -3.31 0.41 -6.93
CA SER A 386 -2.28 0.36 -7.95
C SER A 386 -2.62 -0.63 -9.08
N SER A 387 -1.97 -0.48 -10.23
CA SER A 387 -1.84 -1.57 -11.20
C SER A 387 -0.94 -2.69 -10.62
N LEU A 388 -0.75 -3.78 -11.40
CA LEU A 388 0.28 -4.77 -11.07
C LEU A 388 1.67 -4.14 -11.18
N PHE A 389 2.54 -4.46 -10.23
CA PHE A 389 3.93 -4.02 -10.21
C PHE A 389 4.84 -5.03 -9.53
N ASP A 390 6.13 -4.92 -9.81
CA ASP A 390 7.17 -5.65 -9.09
C ASP A 390 7.60 -4.82 -7.88
N LEU A 391 7.57 -5.44 -6.70
CA LEU A 391 7.99 -4.83 -5.45
C LEU A 391 9.37 -5.38 -5.08
N PRO A 392 10.45 -4.60 -5.30
CA PRO A 392 11.80 -5.08 -5.07
C PRO A 392 12.06 -5.36 -3.59
N LYS A 393 12.99 -6.26 -3.29
CA LYS A 393 13.39 -6.64 -1.95
C LYS A 393 14.32 -5.58 -1.35
N ILE A 394 13.75 -4.68 -0.54
CA ILE A 394 14.47 -3.57 0.10
C ILE A 394 14.43 -3.70 1.62
N SER A 395 13.23 -3.80 2.17
CA SER A 395 13.00 -3.82 3.63
C SER A 395 13.16 -5.21 4.24
N SER A 396 12.88 -6.26 3.46
CA SER A 396 12.94 -7.66 3.89
C SER A 396 14.28 -8.33 3.58
N GLN A 397 15.37 -7.56 3.51
CA GLN A 397 16.72 -8.09 3.29
C GLN A 397 17.21 -8.88 4.51
N ALA A 398 17.85 -10.01 4.24
CA ALA A 398 18.56 -10.75 5.26
C ALA A 398 19.72 -9.92 5.84
N PHE A 399 19.91 -10.01 7.15
CA PHE A 399 20.89 -9.22 7.88
C PHE A 399 21.90 -10.14 8.56
N LEU A 400 23.16 -9.98 8.20
CA LEU A 400 24.32 -10.62 8.82
C LEU A 400 24.89 -9.75 9.95
N GLY A 401 24.83 -8.43 9.79
CA GLY A 401 25.43 -7.47 10.73
C GLY A 401 26.92 -7.19 10.50
N ALA A 402 27.38 -7.40 9.27
CA ALA A 402 28.77 -7.11 8.86
C ALA A 402 28.80 -6.17 7.66
N ILE A 403 29.84 -5.36 7.57
CA ILE A 403 30.14 -4.49 6.42
C ILE A 403 31.56 -4.80 5.98
N VAL A 404 31.78 -4.86 4.67
CA VAL A 404 33.11 -5.03 4.07
C VAL A 404 33.69 -3.69 3.58
N VAL A 405 35.01 -3.59 3.52
CA VAL A 405 35.71 -2.43 2.96
C VAL A 405 35.38 -2.31 1.46
N TYR A 406 34.96 -1.14 1.03
CA TYR A 406 34.62 -0.90 -0.37
C TYR A 406 35.84 -1.08 -1.27
N ARG A 407 35.70 -1.88 -2.32
CA ARG A 407 36.78 -2.21 -3.30
C ARG A 407 38.04 -2.82 -2.67
N SER A 408 37.92 -3.51 -1.53
CA SER A 408 39.05 -4.24 -0.97
C SER A 408 39.31 -5.55 -1.72
N ASN A 409 40.58 -5.92 -1.81
CA ASN A 409 41.06 -7.22 -2.27
C ASN A 409 42.31 -7.58 -1.45
N PRO A 410 42.25 -8.58 -0.55
CA PRO A 410 41.13 -9.44 -0.23
C PRO A 410 39.90 -8.71 0.38
N ILE A 411 38.72 -9.37 0.40
CA ILE A 411 37.50 -8.77 0.90
C ILE A 411 37.53 -8.77 2.44
N GLN A 412 37.74 -7.62 3.06
CA GLN A 412 37.89 -7.50 4.51
C GLN A 412 36.65 -6.89 5.17
N PHE A 413 36.29 -7.41 6.35
CA PHE A 413 35.25 -6.80 7.17
C PHE A 413 35.77 -5.52 7.83
N SER A 414 35.05 -4.41 7.60
CA SER A 414 35.33 -3.09 8.22
C SER A 414 34.51 -2.84 9.47
N LEU A 415 33.37 -3.54 9.62
CA LEU A 415 32.48 -3.39 10.75
C LEU A 415 31.76 -4.69 11.04
N ILE A 416 31.71 -5.08 12.30
CA ILE A 416 30.83 -6.14 12.84
C ILE A 416 29.94 -5.47 13.88
N LYS A 417 28.62 -5.59 13.69
CA LYS A 417 27.67 -4.99 14.63
C LYS A 417 27.52 -5.85 15.89
N PRO A 418 27.45 -5.23 17.07
CA PRO A 418 27.15 -5.94 18.32
C PRO A 418 25.83 -6.70 18.24
N ASP A 419 25.75 -7.84 18.91
CA ASP A 419 24.61 -8.76 18.99
C ASP A 419 24.13 -9.34 17.65
N SER A 420 24.89 -9.10 16.58
CA SER A 420 24.56 -9.57 15.23
C SER A 420 24.88 -11.06 15.03
N PRO A 421 24.29 -11.71 14.01
CA PRO A 421 24.70 -13.06 13.59
C PRO A 421 26.20 -13.18 13.29
N ALA A 422 26.80 -12.15 12.69
CA ALA A 422 28.23 -12.11 12.39
C ALA A 422 29.07 -12.19 13.66
N GLU A 423 28.79 -11.37 14.67
CA GLU A 423 29.52 -11.39 15.94
C GLU A 423 29.34 -12.73 16.66
N LYS A 424 28.10 -13.25 16.75
CA LYS A 424 27.82 -14.55 17.39
C LYS A 424 28.55 -15.72 16.71
N ALA A 425 28.79 -15.63 15.42
CA ALA A 425 29.57 -16.60 14.66
C ALA A 425 31.09 -16.41 14.81
N GLY A 426 31.56 -15.36 15.51
CA GLY A 426 32.94 -15.08 15.77
C GLY A 426 33.69 -14.36 14.65
N LEU A 427 32.97 -13.70 13.73
CA LEU A 427 33.58 -12.80 12.74
C LEU A 427 34.11 -11.55 13.45
N LYS A 428 35.26 -11.06 12.98
CA LYS A 428 35.94 -9.88 13.51
C LYS A 428 36.24 -8.85 12.41
N VAL A 429 36.42 -7.61 12.80
CA VAL A 429 36.95 -6.58 11.91
C VAL A 429 38.35 -6.99 11.48
N GLY A 430 38.67 -6.88 10.19
CA GLY A 430 39.92 -7.31 9.57
C GLY A 430 39.91 -8.77 9.07
N ASP A 431 38.93 -9.60 9.44
CA ASP A 431 38.78 -10.93 8.85
C ASP A 431 38.52 -10.84 7.34
N GLU A 432 39.02 -11.81 6.57
CA GLU A 432 38.92 -11.84 5.11
C GLU A 432 37.85 -12.84 4.66
N LEU A 433 36.80 -12.37 4.01
CA LEU A 433 35.74 -13.21 3.45
C LEU A 433 36.24 -13.94 2.20
N ILE A 434 36.05 -15.26 2.15
CA ILE A 434 36.47 -16.11 1.03
C ILE A 434 35.25 -16.55 0.19
N SER A 435 34.22 -17.08 0.85
CA SER A 435 33.04 -17.58 0.14
C SER A 435 31.76 -17.55 0.97
N ILE A 436 30.61 -17.51 0.26
CA ILE A 436 29.26 -17.64 0.81
C ILE A 436 28.58 -18.82 0.10
N ASN A 437 28.09 -19.81 0.85
CA ASN A 437 27.50 -21.06 0.34
C ASN A 437 28.38 -21.74 -0.73
N GLY A 438 29.72 -21.74 -0.54
CA GLY A 438 30.69 -22.32 -1.47
C GLY A 438 30.98 -21.47 -2.70
N LYS A 439 30.24 -20.39 -2.94
CA LYS A 439 30.54 -19.42 -4.01
C LYS A 439 31.68 -18.50 -3.54
N ALA A 440 32.84 -18.61 -4.20
CA ALA A 440 33.95 -17.71 -3.97
C ALA A 440 33.59 -16.29 -4.43
N LEU A 441 33.91 -15.30 -3.59
CA LEU A 441 33.75 -13.89 -3.92
C LEU A 441 35.12 -13.30 -4.28
N THR A 442 35.16 -12.53 -5.35
CA THR A 442 36.39 -11.93 -5.87
C THR A 442 36.45 -10.43 -5.63
N GLN A 443 35.31 -9.78 -5.46
CA GLN A 443 35.19 -8.35 -5.23
C GLN A 443 34.26 -8.05 -4.06
N SER A 444 34.57 -7.04 -3.28
CA SER A 444 33.77 -6.64 -2.11
C SER A 444 32.36 -6.18 -2.49
N THR A 445 32.14 -5.72 -3.72
CA THR A 445 30.80 -5.36 -4.25
C THR A 445 29.86 -6.57 -4.37
N GLU A 446 30.42 -7.79 -4.52
CA GLU A 446 29.64 -9.03 -4.60
C GLU A 446 29.02 -9.43 -3.25
N PHE A 447 29.60 -9.00 -2.13
CA PHE A 447 29.12 -9.33 -0.80
C PHE A 447 27.66 -8.92 -0.57
N ALA A 448 27.34 -7.66 -0.83
CA ALA A 448 25.99 -7.16 -0.65
C ALA A 448 24.99 -7.81 -1.63
N SER A 449 25.40 -7.97 -2.91
CA SER A 449 24.56 -8.60 -3.92
C SER A 449 24.30 -10.08 -3.63
N GLU A 450 25.28 -10.79 -3.06
CA GLU A 450 25.07 -12.20 -2.65
C GLU A 450 24.11 -12.30 -1.48
N LEU A 451 24.24 -11.44 -0.45
CA LEU A 451 23.32 -11.39 0.67
C LEU A 451 21.87 -11.09 0.25
N MET A 452 21.65 -10.37 -0.83
CA MET A 452 20.31 -10.09 -1.34
C MET A 452 19.55 -11.35 -1.82
N HIS A 453 20.24 -12.45 -2.10
CA HIS A 453 19.59 -13.71 -2.49
C HIS A 453 18.92 -14.43 -1.31
N PHE A 454 19.35 -14.15 -0.08
CA PHE A 454 18.86 -14.85 1.11
C PHE A 454 17.75 -14.08 1.83
N TRP A 455 16.91 -14.82 2.55
CA TRP A 455 15.86 -14.29 3.39
C TRP A 455 16.23 -14.36 4.88
N PRO A 456 15.64 -13.55 5.74
CA PRO A 456 15.71 -13.77 7.18
C PRO A 456 15.23 -15.17 7.54
N GLY A 457 15.99 -15.87 8.39
CA GLY A 457 15.80 -17.27 8.75
C GLY A 457 16.56 -18.28 7.87
N ASP A 458 17.13 -17.85 6.73
CA ASP A 458 18.01 -18.72 5.95
C ASP A 458 19.32 -18.95 6.70
N THR A 459 19.78 -20.22 6.71
CA THR A 459 21.09 -20.60 7.23
C THR A 459 22.08 -20.65 6.08
N VAL A 460 23.12 -19.84 6.16
CA VAL A 460 24.09 -19.62 5.09
C VAL A 460 25.48 -19.98 5.57
N SER A 461 26.21 -20.75 4.79
CA SER A 461 27.59 -21.13 5.09
C SER A 461 28.56 -20.01 4.70
N PHE A 462 29.36 -19.54 5.64
CA PHE A 462 30.44 -18.56 5.42
C PHE A 462 31.78 -19.24 5.62
N LEU A 463 32.74 -18.94 4.73
CA LEU A 463 34.14 -19.29 4.85
C LEU A 463 34.95 -18.00 4.86
N TRP A 464 35.82 -17.83 5.87
CA TRP A 464 36.68 -16.64 6.00
C TRP A 464 38.06 -16.99 6.60
N MET A 465 39.00 -16.10 6.43
CA MET A 465 40.31 -16.15 7.08
C MET A 465 40.29 -15.25 8.31
N SER A 466 40.70 -15.76 9.44
CA SER A 466 40.87 -15.04 10.72
C SER A 466 42.17 -15.47 11.39
N ASP A 467 43.02 -14.52 11.71
CA ASP A 467 44.33 -14.77 12.34
C ASP A 467 45.16 -15.83 11.57
N GLY A 468 45.15 -15.75 10.21
CA GLY A 468 45.88 -16.69 9.33
C GLY A 468 45.27 -18.11 9.23
N LYS A 469 44.10 -18.37 9.83
CA LYS A 469 43.42 -19.67 9.83
C LYS A 469 42.06 -19.57 9.11
N LYS A 470 41.77 -20.55 8.26
CA LYS A 470 40.44 -20.68 7.66
C LYS A 470 39.43 -21.09 8.71
N LYS A 471 38.33 -20.36 8.80
CA LYS A 471 37.17 -20.64 9.65
C LYS A 471 35.92 -20.79 8.79
N THR A 472 34.99 -21.62 9.21
CA THR A 472 33.70 -21.79 8.59
C THR A 472 32.60 -21.86 9.63
N ALA A 473 31.44 -21.29 9.30
CA ALA A 473 30.23 -21.43 10.13
C ALA A 473 28.97 -21.36 9.26
N ASN A 474 27.95 -22.08 9.70
CA ASN A 474 26.60 -21.93 9.21
C ASN A 474 25.92 -20.87 10.07
N ILE A 475 25.57 -19.74 9.46
CA ILE A 475 25.03 -18.57 10.15
C ILE A 475 23.58 -18.38 9.73
N GLU A 476 22.66 -18.40 10.71
CA GLU A 476 21.28 -18.02 10.47
C GLU A 476 21.18 -16.49 10.34
N LEU A 477 20.71 -16.03 9.19
CA LEU A 477 20.48 -14.62 8.92
C LEU A 477 19.17 -14.17 9.56
N ILE A 478 19.14 -12.98 10.10
CA ILE A 478 17.95 -12.43 10.76
C ILE A 478 17.35 -11.29 9.94
N SER A 479 16.15 -10.84 10.33
CA SER A 479 15.59 -9.57 9.83
C SER A 479 16.47 -8.41 10.29
N ARG A 480 16.67 -7.44 9.43
CA ARG A 480 17.40 -6.22 9.81
C ARG A 480 16.71 -5.57 11.02
N PRO A 481 17.42 -5.34 12.13
CA PRO A 481 16.85 -4.64 13.26
C PRO A 481 16.21 -3.31 12.83
N ALA A 482 14.96 -3.10 13.22
CA ALA A 482 14.26 -1.86 12.91
C ALA A 482 14.97 -0.68 13.60
N GLY A 483 15.30 0.35 12.83
CA GLY A 483 15.70 1.63 13.42
C GLY A 483 14.54 2.21 14.22
N VAL A 484 14.85 2.84 15.34
CA VAL A 484 13.83 3.58 16.11
C VAL A 484 13.43 4.80 15.29
N SER A 485 12.20 4.79 14.76
CA SER A 485 11.61 5.95 14.11
C SER A 485 10.53 6.54 15.00
N ASN A 486 10.60 7.84 15.23
CA ASN A 486 9.55 8.60 15.94
C ASN A 486 8.51 9.18 14.99
N HIS A 487 8.66 8.97 13.68
CA HIS A 487 7.73 9.52 12.69
C HIS A 487 6.33 8.91 12.85
N PRO A 488 5.25 9.72 12.84
CA PRO A 488 3.87 9.24 12.99
C PRO A 488 3.48 8.14 11.99
N ALA A 489 3.99 8.18 10.77
CA ALA A 489 3.74 7.16 9.74
C ALA A 489 4.22 5.75 10.12
N GLU A 490 5.14 5.62 11.07
CA GLU A 490 5.63 4.32 11.56
C GLU A 490 4.79 3.77 12.72
N LYS A 491 3.87 4.58 13.27
CA LYS A 491 3.02 4.25 14.42
C LYS A 491 1.58 4.05 13.97
N PHE A 492 1.20 2.81 13.66
CA PHE A 492 -0.17 2.45 13.30
C PHE A 492 -0.53 1.04 13.81
N ALA A 493 -1.82 0.75 13.87
CA ALA A 493 -2.34 -0.48 14.44
C ALA A 493 -1.78 -1.73 13.74
N GLY A 494 -1.24 -2.66 14.52
CA GLY A 494 -0.66 -3.92 14.05
C GLY A 494 0.73 -3.79 13.40
N GLY A 495 1.17 -2.59 13.03
CA GLY A 495 2.46 -2.37 12.40
C GLY A 495 2.61 -2.98 11.00
N LYS A 496 3.83 -3.06 10.52
CA LYS A 496 4.21 -3.63 9.22
C LYS A 496 4.43 -5.13 9.33
N SER A 497 4.15 -5.87 8.25
CA SER A 497 4.61 -7.25 8.13
C SER A 497 6.13 -7.30 8.12
N GLU A 498 6.73 -8.28 8.78
CA GLU A 498 8.18 -8.48 8.81
C GLU A 498 8.71 -8.68 7.37
N ARG A 499 8.21 -9.68 6.66
CA ARG A 499 8.39 -9.79 5.22
C ARG A 499 7.25 -9.08 4.52
N ARG A 500 7.57 -8.03 3.74
CA ARG A 500 6.58 -7.17 3.08
C ARG A 500 6.91 -6.78 1.64
N ASP A 501 8.09 -7.17 1.15
CA ASP A 501 8.56 -6.87 -0.19
C ASP A 501 9.33 -8.05 -0.81
N GLY A 502 9.92 -7.86 -1.98
CA GLY A 502 10.54 -8.93 -2.75
C GLY A 502 9.50 -9.79 -3.46
N PHE A 503 8.42 -9.19 -3.95
CA PHE A 503 7.35 -9.87 -4.67
C PHE A 503 7.30 -9.43 -6.12
N LYS A 504 6.98 -10.37 -7.02
CA LYS A 504 6.69 -10.08 -8.41
C LYS A 504 5.19 -10.07 -8.66
N GLU A 505 4.76 -9.23 -9.60
CA GLU A 505 3.37 -9.16 -10.06
C GLU A 505 2.35 -9.02 -8.91
N VAL A 506 2.56 -8.10 -7.97
CA VAL A 506 1.61 -7.78 -6.90
C VAL A 506 0.81 -6.53 -7.19
N PHE A 507 -0.28 -6.31 -6.47
CA PHE A 507 -0.98 -5.03 -6.44
C PHE A 507 -1.18 -4.54 -5.01
N ALA A 508 -1.43 -3.23 -4.87
CA ALA A 508 -1.75 -2.61 -3.60
C ALA A 508 -3.23 -2.23 -3.52
N HIS A 509 -3.77 -2.23 -2.30
CA HIS A 509 -5.06 -1.65 -1.95
C HIS A 509 -4.99 -0.93 -0.60
N ASP A 510 -5.96 -0.06 -0.33
CA ASP A 510 -5.99 0.83 0.83
C ASP A 510 -6.70 0.25 2.07
N ILE A 511 -7.19 -1.00 2.00
CA ILE A 511 -7.77 -1.67 3.17
C ILE A 511 -6.67 -1.93 4.20
N ALA A 512 -6.82 -1.37 5.39
CA ALA A 512 -5.88 -1.57 6.48
C ALA A 512 -6.10 -2.93 7.14
N ILE A 513 -5.13 -3.85 7.01
CA ILE A 513 -5.12 -5.14 7.71
C ILE A 513 -4.03 -5.15 8.78
N MET A 514 -4.12 -6.09 9.72
CA MET A 514 -3.00 -6.44 10.59
C MET A 514 -2.10 -7.50 9.91
N PRO A 515 -0.82 -7.62 10.26
CA PRO A 515 0.03 -8.71 9.75
C PRO A 515 -0.56 -10.11 9.95
N SER A 516 -1.27 -10.33 11.06
CA SER A 516 -1.98 -11.59 11.35
C SER A 516 -3.17 -11.86 10.42
N GLU A 517 -3.64 -10.86 9.69
CA GLU A 517 -4.73 -10.98 8.72
C GLU A 517 -4.20 -11.24 7.28
N CYS A 518 -2.87 -11.33 7.09
CA CYS A 518 -2.30 -11.86 5.85
C CYS A 518 -2.78 -13.29 5.63
N GLY A 519 -3.13 -13.62 4.38
CA GLY A 519 -3.80 -14.88 4.03
C GLY A 519 -5.32 -14.72 3.83
N THR A 520 -5.92 -13.57 4.16
CA THR A 520 -7.34 -13.30 3.88
C THR A 520 -7.60 -13.11 2.39
N PRO A 521 -8.75 -13.62 1.88
CA PRO A 521 -9.14 -13.48 0.48
C PRO A 521 -9.58 -12.05 0.16
N VAL A 522 -9.26 -11.61 -1.04
CA VAL A 522 -9.67 -10.33 -1.60
C VAL A 522 -10.65 -10.57 -2.74
N PHE A 523 -11.76 -9.85 -2.75
CA PHE A 523 -12.81 -9.94 -3.76
C PHE A 523 -13.08 -8.57 -4.37
N ASN A 524 -13.52 -8.56 -5.64
CA ASN A 524 -14.08 -7.37 -6.25
C ASN A 524 -15.56 -7.19 -5.84
N ARG A 525 -16.19 -6.10 -6.29
CA ARG A 525 -17.59 -5.80 -6.00
C ARG A 525 -18.56 -6.89 -6.50
N GLU A 526 -18.23 -7.60 -7.56
CA GLU A 526 -19.02 -8.69 -8.12
C GLU A 526 -18.93 -9.98 -7.26
N GLY A 527 -18.00 -10.03 -6.33
CA GLY A 527 -17.72 -11.21 -5.50
C GLY A 527 -16.74 -12.18 -6.15
N GLU A 528 -16.04 -11.76 -7.20
CA GLU A 528 -15.00 -12.56 -7.83
C GLU A 528 -13.72 -12.49 -6.99
N PHE A 529 -13.09 -13.63 -6.79
CA PHE A 529 -11.83 -13.74 -6.07
C PHE A 529 -10.69 -13.18 -6.92
N VAL A 530 -10.00 -12.14 -6.41
CA VAL A 530 -8.94 -11.45 -7.13
C VAL A 530 -7.54 -11.69 -6.57
N GLY A 531 -7.43 -12.20 -5.34
CA GLY A 531 -6.14 -12.48 -4.73
C GLY A 531 -6.19 -12.73 -3.22
N ILE A 532 -5.01 -12.82 -2.62
CA ILE A 532 -4.81 -13.03 -1.17
C ILE A 532 -3.90 -11.94 -0.62
N ASN A 533 -4.26 -11.36 0.50
CA ASN A 533 -3.42 -10.42 1.22
C ASN A 533 -2.12 -11.08 1.67
N ILE A 534 -0.97 -10.56 1.25
CA ILE A 534 0.32 -11.16 1.56
C ILE A 534 1.17 -10.33 2.52
N ALA A 535 0.97 -9.01 2.57
CA ALA A 535 1.70 -8.17 3.49
C ALA A 535 0.99 -6.86 3.83
N ARG A 536 1.01 -6.46 5.10
CA ARG A 536 0.81 -5.07 5.51
C ARG A 536 2.11 -4.33 5.23
N PHE A 537 2.14 -3.53 4.17
CA PHE A 537 3.37 -2.90 3.70
C PHE A 537 3.69 -1.64 4.50
N SER A 538 2.71 -0.75 4.62
CA SER A 538 2.85 0.53 5.30
C SER A 538 1.54 0.96 5.97
N ARG A 539 1.50 2.16 6.53
CA ARG A 539 0.28 2.78 7.06
C ARG A 539 -0.82 2.85 5.99
N THR A 540 -0.46 3.06 4.73
CA THR A 540 -1.39 3.36 3.63
C THR A 540 -1.65 2.18 2.70
N ALA A 541 -0.80 1.15 2.69
CA ALA A 541 -0.84 0.12 1.69
C ALA A 541 -0.82 -1.31 2.26
N THR A 542 -1.69 -2.14 1.74
CA THR A 542 -1.66 -3.60 1.86
C THR A 542 -1.33 -4.20 0.49
N ILE A 543 -0.40 -5.14 0.47
CA ILE A 543 0.03 -5.86 -0.74
C ILE A 543 -0.77 -7.14 -0.87
N CYS A 544 -1.30 -7.35 -2.07
CA CYS A 544 -2.06 -8.52 -2.43
C CYS A 544 -1.35 -9.33 -3.52
N MET A 545 -1.27 -10.64 -3.30
CA MET A 545 -0.84 -11.62 -4.29
C MET A 545 -2.00 -11.91 -5.23
N PRO A 546 -1.90 -11.62 -6.54
CA PRO A 546 -3.02 -11.75 -7.44
C PRO A 546 -3.33 -13.20 -7.80
N VAL A 547 -4.54 -13.43 -8.22
CA VAL A 547 -5.11 -14.76 -8.48
C VAL A 547 -4.30 -15.60 -9.47
N GLN A 548 -3.69 -15.01 -10.50
CA GLN A 548 -2.87 -15.74 -11.47
C GLN A 548 -1.62 -16.37 -10.84
N VAL A 549 -1.00 -15.70 -9.86
CA VAL A 549 0.14 -16.26 -9.11
C VAL A 549 -0.32 -17.43 -8.26
N ILE A 550 -1.46 -17.29 -7.59
CA ILE A 550 -2.07 -18.35 -6.78
C ILE A 550 -2.36 -19.59 -7.64
N HIS A 551 -2.91 -19.43 -8.85
CA HIS A 551 -3.11 -20.51 -9.78
C HIS A 551 -1.82 -21.21 -10.19
N LYS A 552 -0.75 -20.44 -10.51
CA LYS A 552 0.56 -21.02 -10.85
C LYS A 552 1.07 -21.92 -9.71
N VAL A 553 0.93 -21.46 -8.46
CA VAL A 553 1.38 -22.22 -7.29
C VAL A 553 0.53 -23.47 -7.07
N ILE A 554 -0.80 -23.40 -7.20
CA ILE A 554 -1.68 -24.58 -7.08
C ILE A 554 -1.41 -25.61 -8.19
N ARG A 555 -1.23 -25.16 -9.44
CA ARG A 555 -0.88 -26.06 -10.57
C ARG A 555 0.45 -26.76 -10.34
N SER A 556 1.43 -26.10 -9.73
CA SER A 556 2.74 -26.71 -9.44
C SER A 556 2.67 -27.86 -8.44
N LEU A 557 1.64 -27.96 -7.59
CA LEU A 557 1.40 -29.12 -6.74
C LEU A 557 1.07 -30.39 -7.52
N ARG A 558 0.43 -30.25 -8.70
CA ARG A 558 0.03 -31.39 -9.55
C ARG A 558 1.21 -31.95 -10.36
N ASN A 559 2.17 -31.09 -10.73
CA ASN A 559 3.28 -31.46 -11.61
C ASN A 559 4.43 -32.20 -10.92
N VAL A 560 4.45 -32.29 -9.60
CA VAL A 560 5.49 -33.02 -8.85
C VAL A 560 5.39 -34.53 -9.08
N LYS A 561 4.21 -35.08 -9.36
CA LYS A 561 4.01 -36.54 -9.62
C LYS A 561 4.45 -37.00 -11.00
N SER A 562 4.62 -36.12 -12.00
CA SER A 562 5.02 -36.56 -13.36
C SER A 562 6.53 -36.70 -13.56
N LYS A 563 7.35 -36.41 -12.52
CA LYS A 563 8.82 -36.57 -12.56
C LYS A 563 9.36 -37.74 -11.75
N VAL A 564 8.48 -38.54 -11.15
CA VAL A 564 8.84 -39.72 -10.33
C VAL A 564 8.24 -41.01 -10.89
N LEU A 565 7.91 -41.04 -12.18
CA LEU A 565 7.58 -42.26 -12.91
C LEU A 565 8.57 -42.46 -14.06
#